data_f574046e484995fe31e27f3504e3f3e5
#
_entry.id   f574046e484995fe31e27f3504e3f3e5
#
_cell.length_a   1.000
_cell.length_b   1.000
_cell.length_c   1.000
_cell.angle_alpha   90.00
_cell.angle_beta   90.00
_cell.angle_gamma   90.00
#
_symmetry.space_group_name_H-M   'P 1'
#
loop_
_entity.id
_entity.type
_entity.pdbx_description
1 polymer ?
#
loop_
_entity_poly.entity_id
_entity_poly.type
_entity_poly.pdbx_seq_one_letter_code
_entity_poly.pdbx_strand_id
1 'polypeptide(L)'
;HNLNVMVGANLDKSEYEYLYYERHGMQDQNLPELALCSEDYSYSHSHSHNGSAGIFGRINYDYKGIYLVELSGRYDGSSKFPTHTQWAFFPSGSVGYRISEEGYFQEAKQYVSNLKVRASYGVIGNQEIGSNMFLETMSKTTNGVSWLGTGNSKYDYFGTPKMVDPTL
;
A
#
# COMPACT_ATOMS: atom_id res chain seq x y z
N HIS A 1 25.76 2.19 -29.80
CA HIS A 1 24.56 1.55 -29.32
C HIS A 1 24.80 1.02 -27.92
N ASN A 2 23.94 1.35 -27.00
CA ASN A 2 23.97 0.80 -25.64
C ASN A 2 22.58 0.25 -25.31
N LEU A 3 22.51 -1.02 -24.91
CA LEU A 3 21.30 -1.68 -24.47
C LEU A 3 21.49 -2.15 -23.03
N ASN A 4 20.62 -1.72 -22.14
CA ASN A 4 20.58 -2.18 -20.76
C ASN A 4 19.23 -2.81 -20.48
N VAL A 5 19.25 -4.05 -20.00
CA VAL A 5 18.05 -4.79 -19.62
C VAL A 5 18.14 -5.13 -18.14
N MET A 6 17.09 -4.85 -17.41
CA MET A 6 16.96 -5.16 -16.01
C MET A 6 15.68 -5.93 -15.76
N VAL A 7 15.76 -7.00 -14.98
CA VAL A 7 14.61 -7.76 -14.49
C VAL A 7 14.80 -7.92 -12.98
N GLY A 8 13.73 -7.80 -12.24
CA GLY A 8 13.75 -7.98 -10.80
C GLY A 8 12.39 -8.43 -10.27
N ALA A 9 12.41 -8.92 -9.04
CA ALA A 9 11.23 -9.28 -8.29
C ALA A 9 11.34 -8.72 -6.87
N ASN A 10 10.21 -8.39 -6.28
CA ASN A 10 10.11 -8.04 -4.88
C ASN A 10 9.03 -8.86 -4.20
N LEU A 11 9.25 -9.16 -2.95
CA LEU A 11 8.30 -9.80 -2.07
C LEU A 11 8.35 -9.05 -0.74
N ASP A 12 7.18 -8.63 -0.28
CA ASP A 12 7.02 -7.93 0.99
C ASP A 12 5.95 -8.63 1.82
N LYS A 13 6.24 -8.84 3.10
CA LYS A 13 5.30 -9.34 4.10
C LYS A 13 5.36 -8.42 5.31
N SER A 14 4.21 -7.88 5.67
CA SER A 14 4.05 -7.07 6.87
C SER A 14 3.10 -7.75 7.83
N GLU A 15 3.52 -7.84 9.06
CA GLU A 15 2.74 -8.33 10.19
C GLU A 15 2.66 -7.21 11.23
N TYR A 16 1.46 -6.91 11.68
CA TYR A 16 1.21 -5.89 12.69
C TYR A 16 0.39 -6.50 13.80
N GLU A 17 0.91 -6.43 15.01
CA GLU A 17 0.24 -6.83 16.24
C GLU A 17 0.11 -5.63 17.16
N TYR A 18 -1.09 -5.41 17.64
CA TYR A 18 -1.39 -4.34 18.59
C TYR A 18 -2.03 -4.95 19.83
N LEU A 19 -1.40 -4.71 20.98
CA LEU A 19 -1.91 -5.06 22.30
C LEU A 19 -2.07 -3.79 23.11
N TYR A 20 -3.29 -3.55 23.55
CA TYR A 20 -3.59 -2.49 24.49
C TYR A 20 -4.14 -3.10 25.77
N TYR A 21 -3.61 -2.66 26.89
CA TYR A 21 -4.03 -3.09 28.22
C TYR A 21 -4.04 -1.90 29.17
N GLU A 22 -5.14 -1.70 29.86
CA GLU A 22 -5.35 -0.61 30.81
C GLU A 22 -5.86 -1.18 32.11
N ARG A 23 -5.25 -0.76 33.22
CA ARG A 23 -5.68 -1.07 34.57
C ARG A 23 -5.82 0.19 35.39
N HIS A 24 -6.75 0.17 36.31
CA HIS A 24 -7.01 1.26 37.26
C HIS A 24 -6.68 0.84 38.70
N GLY A 25 -6.74 1.82 39.63
CA GLY A 25 -6.48 1.56 41.04
C GLY A 25 -5.01 1.33 41.36
N MET A 26 -4.12 2.19 40.85
CA MET A 26 -2.69 2.17 41.18
C MET A 26 -2.51 2.43 42.68
N GLN A 27 -1.88 1.52 43.41
CA GLN A 27 -1.73 1.58 44.84
C GLN A 27 -0.58 2.49 45.31
N ASP A 28 0.48 2.61 44.49
CA ASP A 28 1.62 3.47 44.77
C ASP A 28 2.00 4.27 43.51
N GLN A 29 1.96 5.59 43.61
CA GLN A 29 2.32 6.50 42.52
C GLN A 29 3.81 6.51 42.19
N ASN A 30 4.64 6.10 43.14
CA ASN A 30 6.10 6.03 42.94
C ASN A 30 6.55 4.72 42.25
N LEU A 31 5.65 3.73 42.17
CA LEU A 31 5.90 2.44 41.56
C LEU A 31 4.81 2.11 40.52
N PRO A 32 4.85 2.71 39.32
CA PRO A 32 3.79 2.61 38.31
C PRO A 32 3.85 1.28 37.53
N GLU A 33 3.61 0.16 38.20
CA GLU A 33 3.57 -1.16 37.61
C GLU A 33 2.12 -1.64 37.41
N LEU A 34 1.79 -2.13 36.23
CA LEU A 34 0.48 -2.68 35.90
C LEU A 34 0.07 -3.83 36.81
N ALA A 35 1.05 -4.61 37.31
CA ALA A 35 0.80 -5.72 38.21
C ALA A 35 0.23 -5.29 39.56
N LEU A 36 0.51 -4.05 40.01
CA LEU A 36 0.08 -3.50 41.29
C LEU A 36 -1.25 -2.76 41.23
N CYS A 37 -1.86 -2.63 40.05
CA CYS A 37 -3.19 -2.06 39.90
C CYS A 37 -4.26 -3.06 40.36
N SER A 38 -5.29 -2.56 41.04
CA SER A 38 -6.33 -3.41 41.67
C SER A 38 -7.44 -3.82 40.72
N GLU A 39 -7.66 -3.09 39.62
CA GLU A 39 -8.80 -3.28 38.76
C GLU A 39 -8.40 -3.36 37.28
N ASP A 40 -8.95 -4.34 36.57
CA ASP A 40 -8.85 -4.41 35.11
C ASP A 40 -9.91 -3.48 34.51
N TYR A 41 -9.49 -2.63 33.59
CA TYR A 41 -10.39 -1.66 32.96
C TYR A 41 -10.69 -1.98 31.50
N SER A 42 -9.66 -2.11 30.71
CA SER A 42 -9.82 -2.33 29.25
C SER A 42 -8.66 -3.12 28.69
N TYR A 43 -8.96 -3.95 27.71
CA TYR A 43 -7.94 -4.59 26.88
C TYR A 43 -8.40 -4.64 25.42
N SER A 44 -7.49 -4.53 24.51
CA SER A 44 -7.72 -4.71 23.08
C SER A 44 -6.53 -5.39 22.45
N HIS A 45 -6.82 -6.36 21.62
CA HIS A 45 -5.80 -7.04 20.81
C HIS A 45 -6.23 -7.03 19.36
N SER A 46 -5.34 -6.64 18.48
CA SER A 46 -5.56 -6.65 17.05
C SER A 46 -4.31 -7.20 16.34
N HIS A 47 -4.55 -8.10 15.41
CA HIS A 47 -3.51 -8.66 14.58
C HIS A 47 -3.89 -8.51 13.12
N SER A 48 -2.97 -8.00 12.30
CA SER A 48 -3.15 -7.91 10.85
C SER A 48 -1.88 -8.33 10.12
N HIS A 49 -2.07 -8.95 8.97
CA HIS A 49 -0.99 -9.34 8.09
C HIS A 49 -1.33 -8.96 6.66
N ASN A 50 -0.33 -8.51 5.92
CA ASN A 50 -0.43 -8.15 4.52
C ASN A 50 0.76 -8.70 3.77
N GLY A 51 0.57 -9.05 2.51
CA GLY A 51 1.63 -9.47 1.63
C GLY A 51 1.50 -8.78 0.28
N SER A 52 2.63 -8.42 -0.32
CA SER A 52 2.70 -7.98 -1.70
C SER A 52 3.84 -8.66 -2.43
N ALA A 53 3.64 -8.91 -3.70
CA ALA A 53 4.65 -9.50 -4.59
C ALA A 53 4.62 -8.77 -5.92
N GLY A 54 5.79 -8.58 -6.53
CA GLY A 54 5.87 -7.92 -7.81
C GLY A 54 7.06 -8.41 -8.63
N ILE A 55 6.85 -8.42 -9.94
CA ILE A 55 7.90 -8.67 -10.93
C ILE A 55 7.97 -7.43 -11.81
N PHE A 56 9.17 -6.97 -12.07
CA PHE A 56 9.37 -5.80 -12.91
C PHE A 56 10.51 -6.00 -13.91
N GLY A 57 10.38 -5.32 -15.03
CA GLY A 57 11.40 -5.29 -16.06
C GLY A 57 11.57 -3.89 -16.63
N ARG A 58 12.78 -3.59 -17.05
CA ARG A 58 13.13 -2.32 -17.71
C ARG A 58 14.12 -2.58 -18.83
N ILE A 59 13.89 -1.92 -19.93
CA ILE A 59 14.77 -1.93 -21.11
C ILE A 59 15.12 -0.47 -21.40
N ASN A 60 16.40 -0.17 -21.38
CA ASN A 60 16.94 1.13 -21.78
C ASN A 60 17.76 0.94 -23.04
N TYR A 61 17.43 1.69 -24.07
CA TYR A 61 18.15 1.71 -25.32
C TYR A 61 18.67 3.11 -25.63
N ASP A 62 19.96 3.19 -25.87
CA ASP A 62 20.66 4.42 -26.24
C ASP A 62 21.26 4.26 -27.62
N TYR A 63 20.87 5.13 -28.54
CA TYR A 63 21.43 5.21 -29.86
C TYR A 63 22.32 6.44 -30.02
N LYS A 64 23.62 6.23 -30.15
CA LYS A 64 24.66 7.26 -30.29
C LYS A 64 24.73 8.31 -29.17
N GLY A 65 24.12 8.06 -28.00
CA GLY A 65 24.00 9.07 -26.96
C GLY A 65 22.96 10.16 -27.23
N ILE A 66 22.29 10.11 -28.39
CA ILE A 66 21.36 11.13 -28.89
C ILE A 66 19.93 10.74 -28.63
N TYR A 67 19.54 9.54 -29.06
CA TYR A 67 18.17 9.01 -28.90
C TYR A 67 18.13 8.01 -27.77
N LEU A 68 17.27 8.28 -26.80
CA LEU A 68 17.12 7.49 -25.60
C LEU A 68 15.70 6.97 -25.53
N VAL A 69 15.55 5.65 -25.38
CA VAL A 69 14.26 4.99 -25.21
C VAL A 69 14.31 4.16 -23.95
N GLU A 70 13.32 4.31 -23.11
CA GLU A 70 13.12 3.48 -21.92
C GLU A 70 11.72 2.89 -21.94
N LEU A 71 11.65 1.59 -21.77
CA LEU A 71 10.41 0.85 -21.58
C LEU A 71 10.51 0.11 -20.27
N SER A 72 9.47 0.22 -19.43
CA SER A 72 9.39 -0.57 -18.21
C SER A 72 7.97 -1.06 -17.98
N GLY A 73 7.88 -2.19 -17.31
CA GLY A 73 6.63 -2.79 -16.91
C GLY A 73 6.78 -3.40 -15.53
N ARG A 74 5.70 -3.33 -14.75
CA ARG A 74 5.64 -3.92 -13.43
C ARG A 74 4.32 -4.66 -13.27
N TYR A 75 4.40 -5.90 -12.80
CA TYR A 75 3.25 -6.73 -12.50
C TYR A 75 3.23 -7.00 -11.01
N ASP A 76 2.29 -6.35 -10.32
CA ASP A 76 2.20 -6.36 -8.87
C ASP A 76 0.93 -7.02 -8.37
N GLY A 77 1.07 -7.80 -7.31
CA GLY A 77 -0.02 -8.40 -6.57
C GLY A 77 -0.02 -7.98 -5.10
N SER A 78 -1.21 -7.80 -4.53
CA SER A 78 -1.38 -7.43 -3.13
C SER A 78 -2.53 -8.22 -2.49
N SER A 79 -2.28 -8.75 -1.27
CA SER A 79 -3.28 -9.46 -0.49
C SER A 79 -4.42 -8.57 0.02
N LYS A 80 -4.32 -7.25 -0.13
CA LYS A 80 -5.36 -6.29 0.25
C LYS A 80 -6.56 -6.30 -0.68
N PHE A 81 -6.41 -6.86 -1.88
CA PHE A 81 -7.45 -6.94 -2.91
C PHE A 81 -8.08 -8.34 -2.99
N PRO A 82 -9.31 -8.45 -3.48
CA PRO A 82 -9.95 -9.74 -3.74
C PRO A 82 -9.15 -10.58 -4.73
N THR A 83 -9.27 -11.89 -4.66
CA THR A 83 -8.47 -12.84 -5.46
C THR A 83 -8.52 -12.59 -6.97
N HIS A 84 -9.63 -12.07 -7.48
CA HIS A 84 -9.81 -11.80 -8.91
C HIS A 84 -9.22 -10.47 -9.38
N THR A 85 -8.93 -9.53 -8.47
CA THR A 85 -8.33 -8.22 -8.75
C THR A 85 -6.97 -8.02 -8.09
N GLN A 86 -6.43 -9.08 -7.52
CA GLN A 86 -5.17 -9.05 -6.75
C GLN A 86 -3.96 -8.59 -7.56
N TRP A 87 -3.96 -8.86 -8.87
CA TRP A 87 -2.82 -8.63 -9.74
C TRP A 87 -3.12 -7.55 -10.77
N ALA A 88 -2.19 -6.62 -10.95
CA ALA A 88 -2.31 -5.55 -11.92
C ALA A 88 -0.99 -5.30 -12.65
N PHE A 89 -1.09 -4.88 -13.91
CA PHE A 89 0.05 -4.54 -14.74
C PHE A 89 0.18 -3.03 -14.93
N PHE A 90 1.36 -2.50 -14.69
CA PHE A 90 1.68 -1.07 -14.76
C PHE A 90 2.78 -0.82 -15.79
N PRO A 91 2.42 -0.57 -17.05
CA PRO A 91 3.39 -0.21 -18.08
C PRO A 91 3.81 1.24 -17.98
N SER A 92 5.06 1.53 -18.32
CA SER A 92 5.53 2.88 -18.54
C SER A 92 6.59 2.93 -19.63
N GLY A 93 6.71 4.08 -20.28
CA GLY A 93 7.68 4.32 -21.31
C GLY A 93 8.13 5.77 -21.36
N SER A 94 9.35 5.99 -21.78
CA SER A 94 9.86 7.34 -22.02
C SER A 94 10.76 7.37 -23.24
N VAL A 95 10.73 8.51 -23.92
CA VAL A 95 11.63 8.83 -25.03
C VAL A 95 12.37 10.11 -24.69
N GLY A 96 13.65 10.13 -25.00
CA GLY A 96 14.50 11.29 -24.79
C GLY A 96 15.32 11.59 -26.03
N TYR A 97 15.45 12.88 -26.33
CA TYR A 97 16.27 13.36 -27.43
C TYR A 97 17.27 14.39 -26.92
N ARG A 98 18.55 14.11 -27.10
CA ARG A 98 19.63 14.99 -26.69
C ARG A 98 20.08 15.82 -27.88
N ILE A 99 19.47 17.00 -28.00
CA ILE A 99 19.67 17.93 -29.13
C ILE A 99 21.11 18.44 -29.14
N SER A 100 21.71 18.62 -27.97
CA SER A 100 23.09 19.13 -27.85
C SER A 100 24.17 18.22 -28.43
N GLU A 101 23.86 16.95 -28.71
CA GLU A 101 24.82 16.02 -29.29
C GLU A 101 24.67 15.86 -30.84
N GLU A 102 23.70 16.54 -31.43
CA GLU A 102 23.52 16.59 -32.87
C GLU A 102 24.53 17.53 -33.54
N GLY A 103 24.94 17.16 -34.77
CA GLY A 103 25.95 17.91 -35.51
C GLY A 103 25.56 19.35 -35.82
N TYR A 104 24.29 19.64 -36.04
CA TYR A 104 23.78 20.99 -36.31
C TYR A 104 23.76 21.90 -35.08
N PHE A 105 23.88 21.36 -33.88
CA PHE A 105 23.83 22.12 -32.64
C PHE A 105 25.23 22.61 -32.20
N GLN A 106 26.28 22.23 -32.88
CA GLN A 106 27.67 22.53 -32.48
C GLN A 106 27.94 24.03 -32.31
N GLU A 107 27.38 24.87 -33.16
CA GLU A 107 27.55 26.35 -33.07
C GLU A 107 26.84 26.94 -31.85
N ALA A 108 25.71 26.39 -31.46
CA ALA A 108 24.95 26.83 -30.30
C ALA A 108 25.49 26.29 -28.96
N LYS A 109 26.37 25.30 -29.00
CA LYS A 109 26.95 24.63 -27.82
C LYS A 109 27.77 25.58 -26.93
N GLN A 110 28.28 26.70 -27.51
CA GLN A 110 28.95 27.75 -26.73
C GLN A 110 28.01 28.49 -25.79
N TYR A 111 26.69 28.54 -26.07
CA TYR A 111 25.70 29.22 -25.23
C TYR A 111 24.92 28.24 -24.36
N VAL A 112 24.63 27.05 -24.91
CA VAL A 112 23.85 26.00 -24.23
C VAL A 112 24.63 24.67 -24.30
N SER A 113 25.29 24.31 -23.22
CA SER A 113 26.17 23.13 -23.17
C SER A 113 25.41 21.81 -23.18
N ASN A 114 24.17 21.75 -22.72
CA ASN A 114 23.35 20.54 -22.73
C ASN A 114 21.87 20.88 -22.90
N LEU A 115 21.29 20.36 -23.98
CA LEU A 115 19.86 20.47 -24.27
C LEU A 115 19.27 19.09 -24.55
N LYS A 116 18.37 18.65 -23.66
CA LYS A 116 17.67 17.36 -23.76
C LYS A 116 16.16 17.58 -23.61
N VAL A 117 15.40 17.01 -24.51
CA VAL A 117 13.92 16.93 -24.40
C VAL A 117 13.55 15.51 -24.04
N ARG A 118 12.60 15.35 -23.13
CA ARG A 118 12.09 14.03 -22.71
C ARG A 118 10.57 14.09 -22.61
N ALA A 119 9.92 13.02 -23.10
CA ALA A 119 8.52 12.74 -22.87
C ALA A 119 8.39 11.37 -22.20
N SER A 120 7.48 11.24 -21.26
CA SER A 120 7.19 9.98 -20.57
C SER A 120 5.71 9.81 -20.33
N TYR A 121 5.27 8.56 -20.39
CA TYR A 121 3.92 8.14 -20.05
C TYR A 121 3.98 6.88 -19.21
N GLY A 122 3.11 6.77 -18.22
CA GLY A 122 3.05 5.58 -17.39
C GLY A 122 1.72 5.48 -16.64
N VAL A 123 1.36 4.25 -16.29
CA VAL A 123 0.22 3.92 -15.44
C VAL A 123 0.75 3.59 -14.05
N ILE A 124 0.12 4.16 -13.03
CA ILE A 124 0.48 3.95 -11.63
C ILE A 124 -0.74 3.40 -10.89
N GLY A 125 -0.54 2.35 -10.11
CA GLY A 125 -1.54 1.82 -9.18
C GLY A 125 -1.36 2.37 -7.78
N ASN A 126 -2.47 2.50 -7.06
CA ASN A 126 -2.46 2.81 -5.64
C ASN A 126 -2.87 1.57 -4.84
N GLN A 127 -2.03 1.14 -3.89
CA GLN A 127 -2.28 0.02 -2.97
C GLN A 127 -2.55 0.49 -1.53
N GLU A 128 -2.68 1.79 -1.30
CA GLU A 128 -2.87 2.38 0.03
C GLU A 128 -4.34 2.33 0.46
N ILE A 129 -4.86 1.11 0.54
CA ILE A 129 -6.20 0.81 1.05
C ILE A 129 -6.10 0.00 2.34
N GLY A 130 -7.14 0.07 3.17
CA GLY A 130 -7.26 -0.76 4.36
C GLY A 130 -7.32 -2.25 4.01
N SER A 131 -6.76 -3.08 4.89
CA SER A 131 -6.82 -4.54 4.72
C SER A 131 -8.27 -5.03 4.79
N ASN A 132 -8.61 -5.98 3.92
CA ASN A 132 -9.92 -6.65 3.91
C ASN A 132 -11.14 -5.72 3.68
N MET A 133 -10.95 -4.57 3.04
CA MET A 133 -12.06 -3.65 2.75
C MET A 133 -13.11 -4.22 1.79
N PHE A 134 -12.78 -5.29 1.08
CA PHE A 134 -13.66 -6.02 0.19
C PHE A 134 -14.58 -7.03 0.89
N LEU A 135 -14.39 -7.27 2.20
CA LEU A 135 -15.23 -8.18 2.96
C LEU A 135 -16.44 -7.45 3.55
N GLU A 136 -17.62 -8.00 3.29
CA GLU A 136 -18.82 -7.56 3.99
C GLU A 136 -18.73 -7.99 5.46
N THR A 137 -18.75 -7.01 6.34
CA THR A 137 -18.69 -7.25 7.79
C THR A 137 -19.91 -6.68 8.48
N MET A 138 -20.42 -7.41 9.47
CA MET A 138 -21.47 -6.94 10.35
C MET A 138 -20.91 -6.72 11.76
N SER A 139 -21.25 -5.61 12.38
CA SER A 139 -20.92 -5.38 13.78
C SER A 139 -21.84 -6.17 14.68
N LYS A 140 -21.23 -6.93 15.61
CA LYS A 140 -21.96 -7.58 16.69
C LYS A 140 -21.97 -6.66 17.91
N THR A 141 -23.13 -6.37 18.44
CA THR A 141 -23.32 -5.57 19.64
C THR A 141 -24.02 -6.36 20.73
N THR A 142 -23.44 -6.38 21.93
CA THR A 142 -23.93 -7.17 23.07
C THR A 142 -24.58 -6.28 24.15
N ASN A 143 -25.13 -5.11 23.80
CA ASN A 143 -25.66 -4.14 24.77
C ASN A 143 -27.18 -3.98 24.71
N GLY A 144 -27.88 -4.86 24.02
CA GLY A 144 -29.35 -4.78 23.99
C GLY A 144 -30.00 -5.17 25.29
N VAL A 145 -30.78 -4.26 25.88
CA VAL A 145 -31.75 -4.63 26.91
C VAL A 145 -32.97 -5.16 26.16
N SER A 146 -33.27 -6.45 26.31
CA SER A 146 -34.45 -7.01 25.67
C SER A 146 -35.73 -6.55 26.35
N TRP A 147 -36.66 -6.05 25.55
CA TRP A 147 -38.04 -5.80 25.96
C TRP A 147 -38.92 -7.08 25.83
N LEU A 148 -38.36 -8.17 25.29
CA LEU A 148 -39.05 -9.45 25.05
C LEU A 148 -38.72 -10.55 26.07
N GLY A 149 -38.08 -10.21 27.22
CA GLY A 149 -37.69 -11.22 28.20
C GLY A 149 -37.88 -10.74 29.64
N THR A 150 -38.14 -11.65 30.56
CA THR A 150 -38.09 -11.40 31.99
C THR A 150 -36.66 -11.39 32.46
N GLY A 151 -36.14 -10.21 32.83
CA GLY A 151 -34.80 -10.05 33.42
C GLY A 151 -33.85 -9.26 32.59
N ASN A 152 -32.66 -8.95 33.15
CA ASN A 152 -31.55 -8.23 32.52
C ASN A 152 -30.75 -9.06 31.53
N SER A 153 -31.44 -9.81 30.65
CA SER A 153 -30.75 -10.62 29.63
C SER A 153 -30.18 -9.73 28.53
N LYS A 154 -28.89 -9.78 28.37
CA LYS A 154 -28.20 -9.12 27.24
C LYS A 154 -28.34 -9.98 26.00
N TYR A 155 -28.78 -9.38 24.92
CA TYR A 155 -28.86 -10.07 23.61
C TYR A 155 -27.83 -9.50 22.66
N ASP A 156 -27.24 -10.42 21.91
CA ASP A 156 -26.41 -10.07 20.79
C ASP A 156 -27.30 -9.69 19.59
N TYR A 157 -27.05 -8.55 18.99
CA TYR A 157 -27.67 -8.21 17.71
C TYR A 157 -26.60 -7.82 16.68
N PHE A 158 -26.89 -8.10 15.44
CA PHE A 158 -26.02 -7.75 14.33
C PHE A 158 -26.51 -6.44 13.69
N GLY A 159 -25.58 -5.52 13.50
CA GLY A 159 -25.84 -4.28 12.77
C GLY A 159 -26.05 -4.54 11.27
N THR A 160 -26.40 -3.48 10.55
CA THR A 160 -26.46 -3.55 9.08
C THR A 160 -25.09 -3.88 8.48
N PRO A 161 -25.02 -4.72 7.44
CA PRO A 161 -23.77 -5.01 6.78
C PRO A 161 -23.14 -3.73 6.22
N LYS A 162 -21.83 -3.64 6.32
CA LYS A 162 -21.07 -2.55 5.70
C LYS A 162 -21.13 -2.73 4.18
N MET A 163 -21.60 -1.72 3.47
CA MET A 163 -21.56 -1.73 2.01
C MET A 163 -20.11 -1.77 1.53
N VAL A 164 -19.83 -2.67 0.65
CA VAL A 164 -18.52 -2.88 0.01
C VAL A 164 -18.65 -2.52 -1.45
N ASP A 165 -17.64 -1.84 -1.99
CA ASP A 165 -17.57 -1.59 -3.43
C ASP A 165 -17.16 -2.89 -4.14
N PRO A 166 -18.00 -3.48 -4.99
CA PRO A 166 -17.68 -4.73 -5.69
C PRO A 166 -16.62 -4.57 -6.78
N THR A 167 -16.19 -3.34 -7.05
CA THR A 167 -15.17 -3.02 -8.08
C THR A 167 -13.77 -2.82 -7.50
N LEU A 168 -13.63 -2.88 -6.19
CA LEU A 168 -12.34 -2.83 -5.49
C LEU A 168 -11.47 -4.05 -5.78
#